data_154417c8ac305ff28d513ff99901f983
#
_entry.id   154417c8ac305ff28d513ff99901f983
#
_cell.length_a   1.000
_cell.length_b   1.000
_cell.length_c   1.000
_cell.angle_alpha   90.00
_cell.angle_beta   90.00
_cell.angle_gamma   90.00
#
_symmetry.space_group_name_H-M   'P 1'
#
loop_
_entity.id
_entity.type
_entity.pdbx_description
1 polymer ?
#
loop_
_entity_poly.entity_id
_entity_poly.type
_entity_poly.pdbx_seq_one_letter_code
_entity_poly.pdbx_strand_id
1 'polypeptide(L)' 'MESEFRQVTVEELESWEDHGAMWRAVEIADKLAVVELCTCFGEPVDMVQSTSPELIEFVRSHRERP' A
#
# COMPACT_ATOMS: atom_id res chain seq x y z
N MET A 1 6.90 -15.28 -15.86
CA MET A 1 5.89 -14.56 -15.64
C MET A 1 6.03 -13.75 -14.46
N GLU A 2 5.75 -12.64 -14.50
CA GLU A 2 5.96 -11.80 -13.43
C GLU A 2 4.88 -11.91 -12.49
N SER A 3 5.10 -11.57 -11.33
CA SER A 3 4.10 -11.58 -10.37
C SER A 3 3.24 -10.43 -10.57
N GLU A 4 1.98 -10.65 -10.38
CA GLU A 4 1.08 -9.64 -10.62
C GLU A 4 0.36 -9.31 -9.42
N PHE A 5 0.84 -8.40 -8.63
CA PHE A 5 0.04 -7.85 -7.56
C PHE A 5 -0.97 -6.92 -8.18
N ARG A 6 -2.13 -6.84 -7.58
CA ARG A 6 -3.19 -5.98 -8.04
C ARG A 6 -2.78 -4.51 -7.87
N GLN A 7 -3.14 -3.68 -8.82
CA GLN A 7 -2.87 -2.26 -8.70
C GLN A 7 -3.77 -1.65 -7.64
N VAL A 8 -3.22 -0.69 -6.90
CA VAL A 8 -3.94 -0.04 -5.83
C VAL A 8 -3.90 1.47 -6.06
N THR A 9 -4.89 2.18 -5.53
CA THR A 9 -4.92 3.63 -5.61
C THR A 9 -4.87 4.22 -4.22
N VAL A 10 -4.58 5.52 -4.16
CA VAL A 10 -4.58 6.22 -2.88
C VAL A 10 -5.94 6.10 -2.21
N GLU A 11 -7.00 6.22 -3.01
CA GLU A 11 -8.34 6.13 -2.45
C GLU A 11 -8.61 4.77 -1.84
N GLU A 12 -8.08 3.72 -2.44
CA GLU A 12 -8.25 2.40 -1.88
C GLU A 12 -7.55 2.26 -0.54
N LEU A 13 -6.35 2.81 -0.43
CA LEU A 13 -5.63 2.74 0.83
C LEU A 13 -6.34 3.54 1.91
N GLU A 14 -6.86 4.70 1.56
CA GLU A 14 -7.61 5.50 2.52
C GLU A 14 -8.88 4.80 2.97
N SER A 15 -9.56 4.18 2.02
CA SER A 15 -10.77 3.44 2.34
C SER A 15 -10.45 2.26 3.24
N TRP A 16 -9.33 1.62 3.00
CA TRP A 16 -8.90 0.48 3.82
C TRP A 16 -8.74 0.92 5.26
N GLU A 17 -8.10 2.08 5.46
CA GLU A 17 -7.91 2.62 6.80
C GLU A 17 -9.23 3.05 7.42
N ASP A 18 -10.13 3.58 6.61
CA ASP A 18 -11.42 4.01 7.13
C ASP A 18 -12.23 2.86 7.70
N HIS A 19 -11.99 1.66 7.22
CA HIS A 19 -12.67 0.49 7.73
C HIS A 19 -11.97 -0.10 8.96
N GLY A 20 -10.97 0.57 9.45
CA GLY A 20 -10.28 0.10 10.66
C GLY A 20 -9.18 -0.91 10.41
N ALA A 21 -8.88 -1.17 9.15
CA ALA A 21 -7.83 -2.11 8.80
C ALA A 21 -6.51 -1.37 8.61
N MET A 22 -5.45 -2.10 8.38
CA MET A 22 -4.12 -1.53 8.29
C MET A 22 -3.46 -1.89 6.97
N TRP A 23 -2.44 -1.14 6.62
CA TRP A 23 -1.60 -1.49 5.49
C TRP A 23 -0.19 -1.00 5.79
N ARG A 24 0.77 -1.58 5.14
CA ARG A 24 2.14 -1.11 5.35
C ARG A 24 2.92 -1.26 4.07
N ALA A 25 3.92 -0.41 3.90
CA ALA A 25 4.75 -0.43 2.73
C ALA A 25 5.78 -1.54 2.87
N VAL A 26 5.82 -2.42 1.90
CA VAL A 26 6.79 -3.50 1.86
C VAL A 26 8.03 -3.05 1.10
N GLU A 27 7.80 -2.30 0.02
CA GLU A 27 8.90 -1.82 -0.78
C GLU A 27 8.52 -0.51 -1.42
N ILE A 28 9.42 0.46 -1.41
CA ILE A 28 9.21 1.73 -2.09
C ILE A 28 10.42 1.99 -2.95
N ALA A 29 10.22 2.07 -4.23
CA ALA A 29 11.27 2.41 -5.18
C ALA A 29 10.85 3.65 -5.94
N ASP A 30 11.71 4.11 -6.84
CA ASP A 30 11.43 5.34 -7.57
C ASP A 30 10.14 5.26 -8.38
N LYS A 31 9.85 4.08 -8.92
CA LYS A 31 8.72 3.93 -9.81
C LYS A 31 7.78 2.81 -9.42
N LEU A 32 7.89 2.35 -8.19
CA LEU A 32 7.06 1.23 -7.74
C LEU A 32 6.92 1.28 -6.24
N ALA A 33 5.73 1.03 -5.76
CA ALA A 33 5.49 0.84 -4.35
C ALA A 33 4.70 -0.45 -4.19
N VAL A 34 5.13 -1.29 -3.26
CA VAL A 34 4.44 -2.53 -2.94
C VAL A 34 3.92 -2.40 -1.51
N VAL A 35 2.66 -2.69 -1.34
CA VAL A 35 1.98 -2.47 -0.07
C VAL A 35 1.30 -3.77 0.34
N GLU A 36 1.38 -4.07 1.62
CA GLU A 36 0.70 -5.23 2.17
C GLU A 36 -0.54 -4.75 2.89
N LEU A 37 -1.68 -5.29 2.51
CA LEU A 37 -2.94 -4.97 3.17
C LEU A 37 -3.15 -5.95 4.31
N CYS A 38 -3.54 -5.43 5.47
CA CYS A 38 -3.67 -6.22 6.67
C CYS A 38 -5.03 -6.01 7.30
N THR A 39 -5.42 -6.95 8.15
CA THR A 39 -6.63 -6.77 8.93
C THR A 39 -6.36 -5.76 10.03
N CYS A 40 -7.38 -5.44 10.81
CA CYS A 40 -7.21 -4.52 11.93
C CYS A 40 -6.34 -5.16 13.02
N PHE A 41 -6.09 -6.46 12.93
CA PHE A 41 -5.19 -7.12 13.85
C PHE A 41 -3.78 -7.24 13.30
N GLY A 42 -3.54 -6.71 12.12
CA GLY A 42 -2.21 -6.74 11.54
C GLY A 42 -1.89 -7.99 10.74
N GLU A 43 -2.88 -8.83 10.47
CA GLU A 43 -2.65 -10.05 9.71
C GLU A 43 -2.69 -9.76 8.22
N PRO A 44 -1.71 -10.23 7.45
CA PRO A 44 -1.69 -9.95 6.02
C PRO A 44 -2.84 -10.62 5.30
N VAL A 45 -3.47 -9.88 4.41
CA VAL A 45 -4.60 -10.35 3.64
C VAL A 45 -4.31 -10.35 2.17
N ASP A 46 -3.57 -9.37 1.69
CA ASP A 46 -3.36 -9.20 0.26
C ASP A 46 -2.12 -8.36 0.01
N MET A 47 -1.58 -8.48 -1.17
CA MET A 47 -0.46 -7.65 -1.61
C MET A 47 -0.89 -6.86 -2.82
N VAL A 48 -0.57 -5.59 -2.83
CA VAL A 48 -0.94 -4.71 -3.93
C VAL A 48 0.26 -3.84 -4.28
N GLN A 49 0.21 -3.21 -5.42
CA GLN A 49 1.32 -2.39 -5.87
C GLN A 49 0.80 -1.23 -6.70
N SER A 50 1.65 -0.28 -6.95
CA SER A 50 1.30 0.82 -7.84
C SER A 50 2.55 1.43 -8.42
N THR A 51 2.45 1.88 -9.66
CA THR A 51 3.52 2.64 -10.28
C THR A 51 3.17 4.12 -10.37
N SER A 52 2.05 4.53 -9.79
CA SER A 52 1.62 5.91 -9.83
C SER A 52 2.50 6.77 -8.94
N PRO A 53 3.06 7.87 -9.44
CA PRO A 53 3.88 8.74 -8.60
C PRO A 53 3.11 9.30 -7.41
N GLU A 54 1.83 9.54 -7.60
CA GLU A 54 1.01 10.07 -6.53
C GLU A 54 0.90 9.08 -5.39
N LEU A 55 0.68 7.82 -5.71
CA LEU A 55 0.56 6.81 -4.68
C LEU A 55 1.92 6.54 -4.02
N ILE A 56 2.99 6.53 -4.81
CA ILE A 56 4.31 6.31 -4.25
C ILE A 56 4.64 7.40 -3.24
N GLU A 57 4.29 8.64 -3.57
CA GLU A 57 4.55 9.74 -2.66
C GLU A 57 3.68 9.62 -1.40
N PHE A 58 2.44 9.20 -1.58
CA PHE A 58 1.53 9.01 -0.47
C PHE A 58 2.07 7.94 0.49
N VAL A 59 2.52 6.83 -0.04
CA VAL A 59 3.03 5.73 0.77
C VAL A 59 4.32 6.13 1.46
N ARG A 60 5.20 6.83 0.74
CA ARG A 60 6.45 7.27 1.33
C ARG A 60 6.22 8.23 2.48
N SER A 61 5.31 9.16 2.28
CA SER A 61 5.00 10.14 3.31
C SER A 61 4.38 9.47 4.53
N HIS A 62 3.52 8.50 4.30
CA HIS A 62 2.87 7.78 5.38
C HIS A 62 3.87 6.96 6.17
N ARG A 63 4.81 6.35 5.47
CA ARG A 63 5.80 5.51 6.13
C ARG A 63 6.73 6.32 7.02
N GLU A 64 7.00 7.57 6.64
CA GLU A 64 7.93 8.38 7.39
C GLU A 64 7.32 9.06 8.60
N ARG A 65 6.03 8.91 8.80
CA ARG A 65 5.42 9.51 9.96
C ARG A 65 5.87 8.81 11.22
N PRO A 66 6.02 9.56 12.30
CA PRO A 66 6.38 8.97 13.59
C PRO A 66 5.29 8.09 14.16
#